data_dc1f846c713caf64a63204606d8bc4e6
#
_entry.id   dc1f846c713caf64a63204606d8bc4e6
#
_cell.length_a   1.000
_cell.length_b   1.000
_cell.length_c   1.000
_cell.angle_alpha   90.00
_cell.angle_beta   90.00
_cell.angle_gamma   90.00
#
_symmetry.space_group_name_H-M   'P 1'
#
loop_
_entity.id
_entity.type
_entity.pdbx_description
1 polymer ?
#
loop_
_entity_poly.entity_id
_entity_poly.type
_entity_poly.pdbx_seq_one_letter_code
_entity_poly.pdbx_strand_id
1 'polypeptide(L)'
;IGDVCEILGKPWIFGSIHRFEGQVSTFNFEDGPNYRDLFPKPPPPELAPNCSEAGVLGVLPGIVGTIQATEAIKVILEIGEVMSGKLLTIDSLTMITRVLSFSSDPGRTRVSGIGKEGEYLKSISPVEFVKRKSEGWNPFLLDVRSESEESITSLEGTDLRITHTSVPGRYDEIPTERDVVVYCRTGGRSGAVVRFLTQSGYDSRRVLNLEGGVHLWSDTVDSSIIKY
;
A
#
# COMPACT_ATOMS: atom_id res chain seq x y z
N ILE A 1 2.73 5.17 8.29
CA ILE A 1 2.77 5.07 9.77
C ILE A 1 4.13 5.51 10.26
N GLY A 2 5.27 4.87 9.87
CA GLY A 2 6.61 5.16 10.38
C GLY A 2 7.00 6.63 10.32
N ASP A 3 6.79 7.27 9.16
CA ASP A 3 7.11 8.70 8.98
C ASP A 3 6.30 9.61 9.92
N VAL A 4 5.01 9.29 10.13
CA VAL A 4 4.17 10.04 11.09
C VAL A 4 4.66 9.86 12.52
N CYS A 5 5.03 8.64 12.90
CA CYS A 5 5.55 8.35 14.23
C CYS A 5 6.90 9.05 14.47
N GLU A 6 7.76 9.15 13.44
CA GLU A 6 9.00 9.91 13.52
C GLU A 6 8.73 11.40 13.76
N ILE A 7 7.82 12.02 13.02
CA ILE A 7 7.44 13.44 13.16
C ILE A 7 6.86 13.71 14.56
N LEU A 8 6.04 12.79 15.07
CA LEU A 8 5.37 12.93 16.36
C LEU A 8 6.21 12.47 17.55
N GLY A 9 7.42 11.95 17.33
CA GLY A 9 8.26 11.38 18.38
C GLY A 9 7.61 10.20 19.11
N LYS A 10 6.79 9.40 18.42
CA LYS A 10 6.05 8.28 19.02
C LYS A 10 6.68 6.93 18.67
N PRO A 11 6.93 6.06 19.66
CA PRO A 11 7.33 4.69 19.37
C PRO A 11 6.20 3.94 18.66
N TRP A 12 6.56 2.96 17.84
CA TRP A 12 5.58 2.09 17.21
C TRP A 12 6.16 0.70 16.95
N ILE A 13 5.29 -0.31 17.04
CA ILE A 13 5.68 -1.70 16.86
C ILE A 13 5.35 -2.13 15.44
N PHE A 14 6.41 -2.39 14.68
CA PHE A 14 6.34 -2.88 13.31
C PHE A 14 6.06 -4.38 13.29
N GLY A 15 5.15 -4.81 12.42
CA GLY A 15 4.94 -6.19 12.05
C GLY A 15 4.75 -6.28 10.54
N SER A 16 5.45 -7.18 9.90
CA SER A 16 5.32 -7.48 8.46
C SER A 16 5.26 -8.98 8.25
N ILE A 17 4.48 -9.38 7.24
CA ILE A 17 4.36 -10.78 6.83
C ILE A 17 4.47 -10.88 5.32
N HIS A 18 5.17 -11.90 4.84
CA HIS A 18 5.27 -12.23 3.44
C HIS A 18 5.37 -13.74 3.26
N ARG A 19 4.41 -14.34 2.58
CA ARG A 19 4.33 -15.81 2.37
C ARG A 19 4.40 -16.58 3.68
N PHE A 20 5.58 -17.07 4.04
CA PHE A 20 5.87 -17.88 5.22
C PHE A 20 6.76 -17.18 6.23
N GLU A 21 7.15 -15.93 5.94
CA GLU A 21 8.07 -15.17 6.78
C GLU A 21 7.35 -14.04 7.51
N GLY A 22 7.69 -13.84 8.78
CA GLY A 22 7.24 -12.76 9.63
C GLY A 22 8.41 -11.92 10.13
N GLN A 23 8.16 -10.63 10.35
CA GLN A 23 9.14 -9.70 10.89
C GLN A 23 8.50 -8.83 11.96
N VAL A 24 9.23 -8.58 13.06
CA VAL A 24 8.81 -7.65 14.12
C VAL A 24 9.99 -6.81 14.58
N SER A 25 9.72 -5.55 14.86
CA SER A 25 10.68 -4.61 15.47
C SER A 25 9.93 -3.51 16.21
N THR A 26 10.61 -2.81 17.11
CA THR A 26 10.10 -1.58 17.73
C THR A 26 10.96 -0.41 17.26
N PHE A 27 10.32 0.56 16.64
CA PHE A 27 10.98 1.76 16.09
C PHE A 27 10.65 2.99 16.91
N ASN A 28 11.56 3.98 16.84
CA ASN A 28 11.38 5.30 17.43
C ASN A 28 11.12 5.25 18.94
N PHE A 29 11.67 4.22 19.60
CA PHE A 29 11.60 4.06 21.05
C PHE A 29 12.83 4.70 21.69
N GLU A 30 12.62 5.68 22.59
CA GLU A 30 13.68 6.51 23.15
C GLU A 30 14.54 7.15 22.03
N ASP A 31 15.86 7.02 22.11
CA ASP A 31 16.81 7.48 21.07
C ASP A 31 17.15 6.38 20.06
N GLY A 32 16.36 5.32 20.01
CA GLY A 32 16.54 4.17 19.13
C GLY A 32 16.28 4.47 17.66
N PRO A 33 16.65 3.53 16.76
CA PRO A 33 16.52 3.73 15.33
C PRO A 33 15.05 3.79 14.87
N ASN A 34 14.86 4.45 13.73
CA ASN A 34 13.60 4.60 13.04
C ASN A 34 13.46 3.57 11.90
N TYR A 35 12.27 3.44 11.36
CA TYR A 35 11.96 2.58 10.21
C TYR A 35 12.84 2.89 8.98
N ARG A 36 13.11 4.18 8.72
CA ARG A 36 13.92 4.61 7.58
C ARG A 36 15.41 4.31 7.76
N ASP A 37 15.89 4.02 8.95
CA ASP A 37 17.25 3.56 9.19
C ASP A 37 17.43 2.11 8.68
N LEU A 38 16.37 1.30 8.74
CA LEU A 38 16.36 -0.07 8.22
C LEU A 38 15.88 -0.15 6.75
N PHE A 39 14.88 0.65 6.40
CA PHE A 39 14.26 0.70 5.05
C PHE A 39 14.29 2.13 4.49
N PRO A 40 15.43 2.61 3.97
CA PRO A 40 15.58 4.00 3.53
C PRO A 40 14.62 4.41 2.41
N LYS A 41 14.30 3.46 1.53
CA LYS A 41 13.37 3.67 0.42
C LYS A 41 12.28 2.60 0.44
N PRO A 42 11.03 2.95 0.10
CA PRO A 42 10.00 1.93 -0.10
C PRO A 42 10.44 0.99 -1.24
N PRO A 43 10.16 -0.32 -1.12
CA PRO A 43 10.45 -1.25 -2.21
C PRO A 43 9.62 -0.88 -3.44
N PRO A 44 10.14 -1.13 -4.65
CA PRO A 44 9.35 -1.02 -5.86
C PRO A 44 8.06 -1.87 -5.75
N PRO A 45 6.93 -1.41 -6.30
CA PRO A 45 5.66 -2.14 -6.22
C PRO A 45 5.74 -3.60 -6.70
N GLU A 46 6.60 -3.88 -7.69
CA GLU A 46 6.83 -5.21 -8.24
C GLU A 46 7.48 -6.17 -7.24
N LEU A 47 8.23 -5.64 -6.29
CA LEU A 47 8.90 -6.42 -5.23
C LEU A 47 8.08 -6.49 -3.93
N ALA A 48 6.92 -5.85 -3.89
CA ALA A 48 6.02 -5.85 -2.74
C ALA A 48 4.59 -6.26 -3.15
N PRO A 49 4.40 -7.49 -3.68
CA PRO A 49 3.08 -7.98 -4.01
C PRO A 49 2.19 -8.01 -2.75
N ASN A 50 0.90 -7.74 -2.93
CA ASN A 50 -0.04 -7.81 -1.81
C ASN A 50 -0.26 -9.27 -1.35
N CYS A 51 -0.81 -9.43 -0.14
CA CYS A 51 -1.02 -10.76 0.47
C CYS A 51 -1.89 -11.69 -0.38
N SER A 52 -2.81 -11.14 -1.19
CA SER A 52 -3.68 -11.93 -2.07
C SER A 52 -2.93 -12.48 -3.29
N GLU A 53 -1.90 -11.77 -3.74
CA GLU A 53 -1.07 -12.16 -4.89
C GLU A 53 0.07 -13.11 -4.48
N ALA A 54 0.73 -12.79 -3.35
CA ALA A 54 1.85 -13.58 -2.85
C ALA A 54 1.42 -14.85 -2.12
N GLY A 55 0.22 -14.86 -1.56
CA GLY A 55 -0.22 -15.83 -0.56
C GLY A 55 0.43 -15.58 0.81
N VAL A 56 -0.24 -15.94 1.89
CA VAL A 56 0.30 -15.88 3.26
C VAL A 56 -0.21 -17.06 4.06
N LEU A 57 0.66 -17.69 4.83
CA LEU A 57 0.26 -18.73 5.78
C LEU A 57 -0.68 -18.12 6.82
N GLY A 58 -1.95 -18.60 6.88
CA GLY A 58 -3.03 -17.96 7.64
C GLY A 58 -2.80 -17.83 9.16
N VAL A 59 -1.91 -18.62 9.76
CA VAL A 59 -1.57 -18.51 11.18
C VAL A 59 -0.47 -17.49 11.46
N LEU A 60 0.31 -17.09 10.44
CA LEU A 60 1.44 -16.18 10.61
C LEU A 60 1.05 -14.79 11.13
N PRO A 61 -0.06 -14.16 10.70
CA PRO A 61 -0.55 -12.93 11.30
C PRO A 61 -0.78 -13.03 12.81
N GLY A 62 -1.27 -14.19 13.29
CA GLY A 62 -1.47 -14.45 14.72
C GLY A 62 -0.15 -14.47 15.48
N ILE A 63 0.87 -15.16 14.97
CA ILE A 63 2.21 -15.23 15.57
C ILE A 63 2.82 -13.83 15.66
N VAL A 64 2.87 -13.12 14.52
CA VAL A 64 3.45 -11.77 14.43
C VAL A 64 2.67 -10.79 15.31
N GLY A 65 1.33 -10.82 15.26
CA GLY A 65 0.48 -9.94 16.05
C GLY A 65 0.61 -10.15 17.58
N THR A 66 0.78 -11.40 18.03
CA THR A 66 1.02 -11.70 19.44
C THR A 66 2.38 -11.16 19.92
N ILE A 67 3.41 -11.25 19.08
CA ILE A 67 4.73 -10.67 19.41
C ILE A 67 4.63 -9.14 19.43
N GLN A 68 3.93 -8.52 18.46
CA GLN A 68 3.69 -7.06 18.48
C GLN A 68 2.96 -6.63 19.76
N ALA A 69 1.95 -7.38 20.21
CA ALA A 69 1.23 -7.08 21.46
C ALA A 69 2.15 -7.19 22.67
N THR A 70 3.04 -8.19 22.69
CA THR A 70 4.05 -8.34 23.75
C THR A 70 5.00 -7.13 23.80
N GLU A 71 5.49 -6.68 22.64
CA GLU A 71 6.33 -5.49 22.54
C GLU A 71 5.59 -4.23 23.03
N ALA A 72 4.30 -4.08 22.67
CA ALA A 72 3.48 -2.97 23.13
C ALA A 72 3.35 -2.96 24.67
N ILE A 73 3.12 -4.12 25.28
CA ILE A 73 3.04 -4.26 26.74
C ILE A 73 4.37 -3.86 27.38
N LYS A 74 5.51 -4.31 26.85
CA LYS A 74 6.83 -3.93 27.37
C LYS A 74 7.08 -2.42 27.31
N VAL A 75 6.71 -1.78 26.20
CA VAL A 75 6.82 -0.32 26.05
C VAL A 75 5.91 0.42 27.03
N ILE A 76 4.67 -0.03 27.22
CA ILE A 76 3.68 0.65 28.09
C ILE A 76 4.04 0.50 29.57
N LEU A 77 4.48 -0.69 29.95
CA LEU A 77 4.80 -1.01 31.36
C LEU A 77 6.26 -0.74 31.73
N GLU A 78 7.08 -0.33 30.78
CA GLU A 78 8.52 -0.10 30.96
C GLU A 78 9.24 -1.33 31.54
N ILE A 79 8.91 -2.53 31.05
CA ILE A 79 9.47 -3.80 31.56
C ILE A 79 10.19 -4.57 30.45
N GLY A 80 11.20 -5.34 30.86
CA GLY A 80 11.94 -6.22 29.96
C GLY A 80 12.81 -5.45 28.95
N GLU A 81 13.22 -6.14 27.91
CA GLU A 81 14.05 -5.57 26.84
C GLU A 81 13.21 -5.38 25.58
N VAL A 82 13.02 -4.14 25.15
CA VAL A 82 12.28 -3.77 23.95
C VAL A 82 13.10 -4.07 22.68
N MET A 83 12.46 -4.44 21.60
CA MET A 83 13.07 -4.79 20.31
C MET A 83 13.54 -3.54 19.52
N SER A 84 13.97 -2.48 20.21
CA SER A 84 14.58 -1.31 19.58
C SER A 84 15.97 -1.63 19.05
N GLY A 85 16.25 -1.28 17.79
CA GLY A 85 17.49 -1.64 17.11
C GLY A 85 17.66 -3.12 16.78
N LYS A 86 16.58 -3.89 16.89
CA LYS A 86 16.54 -5.33 16.61
C LYS A 86 15.39 -5.66 15.67
N LEU A 87 15.65 -6.45 14.63
CA LEU A 87 14.63 -7.02 13.74
C LEU A 87 14.53 -8.52 14.03
N LEU A 88 13.41 -8.95 14.58
CA LEU A 88 13.07 -10.36 14.69
C LEU A 88 12.54 -10.83 13.34
N THR A 89 13.07 -11.90 12.81
CA THR A 89 12.55 -12.62 11.64
C THR A 89 12.16 -14.04 12.02
N ILE A 90 11.03 -14.49 11.49
CA ILE A 90 10.48 -15.83 11.75
C ILE A 90 10.22 -16.50 10.40
N ASP A 91 10.81 -17.66 10.17
CA ASP A 91 10.44 -18.56 9.08
C ASP A 91 9.46 -19.60 9.62
N SER A 92 8.21 -19.54 9.20
CA SER A 92 7.14 -20.43 9.69
C SER A 92 7.22 -21.86 9.13
N LEU A 93 7.99 -22.12 8.08
CA LEU A 93 8.17 -23.47 7.57
C LEU A 93 9.21 -24.26 8.37
N THR A 94 10.24 -23.57 8.83
CA THR A 94 11.33 -24.18 9.61
C THR A 94 11.23 -23.88 11.09
N MET A 95 10.36 -22.95 11.50
CA MET A 95 10.25 -22.38 12.84
C MET A 95 11.56 -21.75 13.34
N ILE A 96 12.45 -21.39 12.41
CA ILE A 96 13.69 -20.71 12.76
C ILE A 96 13.40 -19.23 13.00
N THR A 97 13.86 -18.76 14.13
CA THR A 97 13.79 -17.35 14.53
C THR A 97 15.20 -16.76 14.53
N ARG A 98 15.37 -15.57 13.96
CA ARG A 98 16.64 -14.84 13.99
C ARG A 98 16.40 -13.42 14.47
N VAL A 99 17.39 -12.86 15.16
CA VAL A 99 17.40 -11.47 15.56
C VAL A 99 18.58 -10.78 14.88
N LEU A 100 18.29 -9.79 14.06
CA LEU A 100 19.29 -8.97 13.37
C LEU A 100 19.38 -7.61 14.08
N SER A 101 20.58 -7.18 14.42
CA SER A 101 20.79 -5.86 15.03
C SER A 101 21.07 -4.80 13.97
N PHE A 102 20.53 -3.60 14.18
CA PHE A 102 20.77 -2.43 13.36
C PHE A 102 20.80 -1.17 14.23
N SER A 103 21.37 -0.09 13.71
CA SER A 103 21.51 1.17 14.43
C SER A 103 20.96 2.33 13.59
N SER A 104 20.75 3.47 14.25
CA SER A 104 20.43 4.72 13.56
C SER A 104 21.55 5.11 12.58
N ASP A 105 21.16 5.58 11.39
CA ASP A 105 22.09 6.17 10.42
C ASP A 105 22.29 7.67 10.76
N PRO A 106 23.48 8.08 11.21
CA PRO A 106 23.77 9.48 11.53
C PRO A 106 23.69 10.41 10.31
N GLY A 107 23.84 9.87 9.10
CA GLY A 107 23.78 10.62 7.84
C GLY A 107 22.36 10.78 7.30
N ARG A 108 21.38 10.12 7.90
CA ARG A 108 19.99 10.17 7.41
C ARG A 108 19.32 11.49 7.78
N THR A 109 18.72 12.13 6.79
CA THR A 109 17.83 13.27 7.04
C THR A 109 16.55 12.79 7.71
N ARG A 110 16.21 13.34 8.86
CA ARG A 110 14.94 13.02 9.55
C ARG A 110 13.75 13.49 8.73
N VAL A 111 12.66 12.74 8.79
CA VAL A 111 11.40 13.12 8.15
C VAL A 111 10.81 14.30 8.90
N SER A 112 10.66 15.44 8.21
CA SER A 112 10.15 16.69 8.81
C SER A 112 8.72 17.03 8.35
N GLY A 113 8.16 16.26 7.43
CA GLY A 113 6.79 16.46 6.91
C GLY A 113 6.28 15.22 6.18
N ILE A 114 4.98 15.06 6.17
CA ILE A 114 4.31 14.03 5.38
C ILE A 114 4.05 14.66 4.03
N GLY A 115 4.74 14.17 2.98
CA GLY A 115 4.57 14.52 1.57
C GLY A 115 4.08 15.94 1.25
N LYS A 116 4.63 16.58 0.25
CA LYS A 116 4.08 17.85 -0.22
C LYS A 116 2.65 17.63 -0.74
N GLU A 117 1.78 18.63 -0.56
CA GLU A 117 0.50 18.72 -1.27
C GLU A 117 0.75 18.47 -2.78
N GLY A 118 0.35 17.32 -3.29
CA GLY A 118 0.68 16.85 -4.64
C GLY A 118 1.25 15.42 -4.69
N GLU A 119 1.83 14.91 -3.60
CA GLU A 119 2.22 13.49 -3.47
C GLU A 119 1.08 12.60 -2.96
N TYR A 120 -0.06 13.20 -2.56
CA TYR A 120 -1.22 12.41 -2.17
C TYR A 120 -1.90 11.83 -3.41
N LEU A 121 -2.08 10.54 -3.39
CA LEU A 121 -2.89 9.84 -4.36
C LEU A 121 -4.29 10.46 -4.40
N LYS A 122 -4.62 11.17 -5.48
CA LYS A 122 -5.99 11.63 -5.67
C LYS A 122 -6.89 10.44 -5.90
N SER A 123 -7.95 10.35 -5.13
CA SER A 123 -8.93 9.29 -5.23
C SER A 123 -10.33 9.88 -5.44
N ILE A 124 -11.20 9.07 -6.03
CA ILE A 124 -12.63 9.35 -6.17
C ILE A 124 -13.40 8.13 -5.68
N SER A 125 -14.44 8.34 -4.87
CA SER A 125 -15.30 7.23 -4.45
C SER A 125 -16.19 6.76 -5.62
N PRO A 126 -16.62 5.48 -5.63
CA PRO A 126 -17.55 4.99 -6.64
C PRO A 126 -18.85 5.82 -6.74
N VAL A 127 -19.40 6.22 -5.61
CA VAL A 127 -20.61 7.05 -5.56
C VAL A 127 -20.40 8.42 -6.21
N GLU A 128 -19.29 9.08 -5.90
CA GLU A 128 -18.95 10.38 -6.48
C GLU A 128 -18.64 10.26 -7.99
N PHE A 129 -18.02 9.17 -8.41
CA PHE A 129 -17.78 8.87 -9.83
C PHE A 129 -19.09 8.80 -10.60
N VAL A 130 -20.06 8.02 -10.12
CA VAL A 130 -21.38 7.88 -10.78
C VAL A 130 -22.12 9.20 -10.79
N LYS A 131 -22.10 9.97 -9.68
CA LYS A 131 -22.69 11.28 -9.61
C LYS A 131 -22.12 12.23 -10.68
N ARG A 132 -20.79 12.35 -10.76
CA ARG A 132 -20.16 13.22 -11.78
C ARG A 132 -20.45 12.76 -13.21
N LYS A 133 -20.50 11.46 -13.46
CA LYS A 133 -20.89 10.92 -14.77
C LYS A 133 -22.32 11.34 -15.13
N SER A 134 -23.27 11.30 -14.20
CA SER A 134 -24.64 11.75 -14.44
C SER A 134 -24.74 13.27 -14.68
N GLU A 135 -23.77 14.05 -14.22
CA GLU A 135 -23.65 15.49 -14.45
C GLU A 135 -22.89 15.82 -15.76
N GLY A 136 -22.54 14.83 -16.57
CA GLY A 136 -21.90 15.02 -17.88
C GLY A 136 -20.35 14.88 -17.85
N TRP A 137 -19.75 14.55 -16.71
CA TRP A 137 -18.32 14.27 -16.68
C TRP A 137 -18.00 12.94 -17.39
N ASN A 138 -17.05 12.96 -18.33
CA ASN A 138 -16.69 11.83 -19.16
C ASN A 138 -15.20 11.50 -19.04
N PRO A 139 -14.77 10.87 -17.94
CA PRO A 139 -13.37 10.47 -17.76
C PRO A 139 -13.02 9.26 -18.62
N PHE A 140 -11.74 9.06 -18.87
CA PHE A 140 -11.20 7.82 -19.39
C PHE A 140 -11.09 6.81 -18.24
N LEU A 141 -11.77 5.68 -18.36
CA LEU A 141 -11.80 4.65 -17.33
C LEU A 141 -10.81 3.52 -17.69
N LEU A 142 -9.75 3.40 -16.90
CA LEU A 142 -8.66 2.45 -17.09
C LEU A 142 -8.74 1.30 -16.08
N ASP A 143 -8.90 0.07 -16.60
CA ASP A 143 -8.77 -1.16 -15.80
C ASP A 143 -7.31 -1.62 -15.76
N VAL A 144 -6.74 -1.77 -14.58
CA VAL A 144 -5.36 -2.25 -14.41
C VAL A 144 -5.27 -3.66 -13.83
N ARG A 145 -6.34 -4.42 -13.92
CA ARG A 145 -6.40 -5.83 -13.54
C ARG A 145 -5.86 -6.74 -14.63
N SER A 146 -5.77 -8.03 -14.33
CA SER A 146 -5.46 -9.06 -15.31
C SER A 146 -6.68 -9.37 -16.22
N GLU A 147 -6.43 -10.00 -17.35
CA GLU A 147 -7.46 -10.48 -18.25
C GLU A 147 -8.41 -11.49 -17.59
N SER A 148 -7.87 -12.36 -16.75
CA SER A 148 -8.67 -13.32 -15.98
C SER A 148 -9.60 -12.64 -14.96
N GLU A 149 -9.20 -11.51 -14.38
CA GLU A 149 -10.06 -10.74 -13.48
C GLU A 149 -11.14 -9.96 -14.23
N GLU A 150 -10.82 -9.42 -15.41
CA GLU A 150 -11.78 -8.77 -16.30
C GLU A 150 -12.88 -9.74 -16.74
N SER A 151 -12.51 -11.00 -17.05
CA SER A 151 -13.45 -12.04 -17.46
C SER A 151 -14.47 -12.41 -16.36
N ILE A 152 -14.16 -12.16 -15.08
CA ILE A 152 -15.09 -12.38 -13.98
C ILE A 152 -16.11 -11.25 -13.92
N THR A 153 -15.66 -10.03 -14.02
CA THR A 153 -16.49 -8.83 -13.98
C THR A 153 -15.71 -7.61 -14.48
N SER A 154 -16.41 -6.63 -15.05
CA SER A 154 -15.83 -5.34 -15.46
C SER A 154 -16.79 -4.20 -15.11
N LEU A 155 -16.28 -2.99 -14.97
CA LEU A 155 -17.11 -1.81 -14.79
C LEU A 155 -17.59 -1.30 -16.16
N GLU A 156 -18.87 -0.98 -16.25
CA GLU A 156 -19.45 -0.46 -17.47
C GLU A 156 -18.79 0.86 -17.90
N GLY A 157 -18.45 0.96 -19.19
CA GLY A 157 -17.78 2.13 -19.74
C GLY A 157 -16.26 2.14 -19.53
N THR A 158 -15.64 0.98 -19.24
CA THR A 158 -14.19 0.85 -19.27
C THR A 158 -13.67 1.10 -20.70
N ASP A 159 -12.80 2.09 -20.86
CA ASP A 159 -12.23 2.49 -22.15
C ASP A 159 -11.06 1.59 -22.55
N LEU A 160 -10.23 1.18 -21.59
CA LEU A 160 -9.02 0.40 -21.87
C LEU A 160 -8.66 -0.49 -20.67
N ARG A 161 -8.08 -1.66 -20.96
CA ARG A 161 -7.46 -2.53 -19.96
C ARG A 161 -5.97 -2.69 -20.25
N ILE A 162 -5.16 -2.36 -19.26
CA ILE A 162 -3.71 -2.61 -19.26
C ILE A 162 -3.33 -3.17 -17.91
N THR A 163 -2.87 -4.41 -17.82
CA THR A 163 -2.41 -4.97 -16.54
C THR A 163 -1.38 -4.04 -15.89
N HIS A 164 -1.52 -3.78 -14.60
CA HIS A 164 -0.72 -2.78 -13.87
C HIS A 164 0.79 -2.89 -14.10
N THR A 165 1.33 -4.11 -14.23
CA THR A 165 2.74 -4.38 -14.53
C THR A 165 3.15 -4.00 -15.95
N SER A 166 2.20 -3.92 -16.89
CA SER A 166 2.44 -3.56 -18.29
C SER A 166 2.26 -2.07 -18.56
N VAL A 167 1.68 -1.32 -17.62
CA VAL A 167 1.46 0.13 -17.78
C VAL A 167 2.76 0.89 -18.09
N PRO A 168 3.92 0.61 -17.45
CA PRO A 168 5.15 1.33 -17.77
C PRO A 168 5.61 1.24 -19.23
N GLY A 169 5.24 0.17 -19.92
CA GLY A 169 5.57 0.00 -21.37
C GLY A 169 4.46 0.44 -22.31
N ARG A 170 3.30 0.87 -21.82
CA ARG A 170 2.10 1.15 -22.62
C ARG A 170 1.36 2.41 -22.16
N TYR A 171 1.96 3.25 -21.32
CA TYR A 171 1.28 4.43 -20.78
C TYR A 171 0.95 5.49 -21.83
N ASP A 172 1.61 5.48 -22.97
CA ASP A 172 1.35 6.32 -24.14
C ASP A 172 -0.03 6.04 -24.80
N GLU A 173 -0.64 4.88 -24.53
CA GLU A 173 -2.01 4.56 -24.93
C GLU A 173 -3.08 5.29 -24.07
N ILE A 174 -2.68 5.88 -22.94
CA ILE A 174 -3.57 6.55 -22.00
C ILE A 174 -3.64 8.04 -22.35
N PRO A 175 -4.82 8.63 -22.57
CA PRO A 175 -4.92 10.02 -22.99
C PRO A 175 -4.46 11.00 -21.90
N THR A 176 -3.76 12.05 -22.29
CA THR A 176 -3.34 13.16 -21.40
C THR A 176 -4.39 14.26 -21.34
N GLU A 177 -5.27 14.37 -22.33
CA GLU A 177 -6.24 15.46 -22.50
C GLU A 177 -7.58 15.21 -21.76
N ARG A 178 -7.82 14.00 -21.29
CA ARG A 178 -9.01 13.62 -20.52
C ARG A 178 -8.62 13.37 -19.06
N ASP A 179 -9.58 13.52 -18.18
CA ASP A 179 -9.43 12.99 -16.82
C ASP A 179 -9.37 11.46 -16.90
N VAL A 180 -8.45 10.87 -16.16
CA VAL A 180 -8.24 9.42 -16.14
C VAL A 180 -8.63 8.89 -14.77
N VAL A 181 -9.55 7.93 -14.74
CA VAL A 181 -9.90 7.20 -13.52
C VAL A 181 -9.37 5.78 -13.65
N VAL A 182 -8.48 5.40 -12.75
CA VAL A 182 -7.83 4.10 -12.75
C VAL A 182 -8.46 3.22 -11.69
N TYR A 183 -8.84 1.99 -12.03
CA TYR A 183 -9.38 1.06 -11.07
C TYR A 183 -8.70 -0.31 -11.10
N CYS A 184 -8.76 -0.99 -9.97
CA CYS A 184 -8.40 -2.40 -9.85
C CYS A 184 -9.38 -3.10 -8.91
N ARG A 185 -9.02 -4.25 -8.32
CA ARG A 185 -9.90 -4.98 -7.42
C ARG A 185 -10.24 -4.18 -6.14
N THR A 186 -9.22 -3.60 -5.47
CA THR A 186 -9.34 -2.96 -4.14
C THR A 186 -8.69 -1.59 -4.01
N GLY A 187 -8.25 -0.97 -5.11
CA GLY A 187 -7.63 0.37 -5.13
C GLY A 187 -6.11 0.41 -4.97
N GLY A 188 -5.45 -0.67 -4.58
CA GLY A 188 -3.99 -0.69 -4.34
C GLY A 188 -3.16 -0.61 -5.62
N ARG A 189 -3.39 -1.50 -6.58
CA ARG A 189 -2.71 -1.54 -7.89
C ARG A 189 -2.98 -0.27 -8.69
N SER A 190 -4.23 0.17 -8.74
CA SER A 190 -4.62 1.40 -9.42
C SER A 190 -3.97 2.63 -8.79
N GLY A 191 -3.84 2.67 -7.46
CA GLY A 191 -3.11 3.71 -6.77
C GLY A 191 -1.62 3.77 -7.13
N ALA A 192 -0.97 2.62 -7.34
CA ALA A 192 0.41 2.57 -7.82
C ALA A 192 0.53 3.11 -9.26
N VAL A 193 -0.43 2.76 -10.13
CA VAL A 193 -0.49 3.27 -11.50
C VAL A 193 -0.72 4.78 -11.55
N VAL A 194 -1.61 5.33 -10.73
CA VAL A 194 -1.83 6.79 -10.64
C VAL A 194 -0.53 7.51 -10.25
N ARG A 195 0.21 7.01 -9.28
CA ARG A 195 1.52 7.57 -8.91
C ARG A 195 2.51 7.50 -10.07
N PHE A 196 2.60 6.37 -10.75
CA PHE A 196 3.48 6.19 -11.91
C PHE A 196 3.12 7.20 -13.02
N LEU A 197 1.86 7.32 -13.42
CA LEU A 197 1.42 8.25 -14.45
C LEU A 197 1.75 9.71 -14.08
N THR A 198 1.51 10.10 -12.83
CA THR A 198 1.87 11.44 -12.33
C THR A 198 3.37 11.68 -12.39
N GLN A 199 4.20 10.70 -12.04
CA GLN A 199 5.66 10.80 -12.15
C GLN A 199 6.13 10.80 -13.61
N SER A 200 5.35 10.24 -14.53
CA SER A 200 5.62 10.21 -15.98
C SER A 200 5.09 11.46 -16.72
N GLY A 201 4.64 12.49 -15.98
CA GLY A 201 4.26 13.80 -16.55
C GLY A 201 2.76 14.04 -16.74
N TYR A 202 1.90 13.12 -16.31
CA TYR A 202 0.46 13.36 -16.30
C TYR A 202 0.08 14.39 -15.23
N ASP A 203 -0.91 15.24 -15.53
CA ASP A 203 -1.41 16.20 -14.54
C ASP A 203 -2.05 15.47 -13.36
N SER A 204 -1.44 15.59 -12.19
CA SER A 204 -1.90 14.97 -10.95
C SER A 204 -3.32 15.37 -10.54
N ARG A 205 -3.86 16.47 -11.09
CA ARG A 205 -5.25 16.90 -10.86
C ARG A 205 -6.26 16.09 -11.67
N ARG A 206 -5.80 15.44 -12.75
CA ARG A 206 -6.62 14.77 -13.75
C ARG A 206 -6.53 13.25 -13.70
N VAL A 207 -5.62 12.69 -12.91
CA VAL A 207 -5.46 11.23 -12.74
C VAL A 207 -5.93 10.84 -11.34
N LEU A 208 -6.98 10.02 -11.27
CA LEU A 208 -7.63 9.64 -10.03
C LEU A 208 -7.66 8.12 -9.84
N ASN A 209 -7.47 7.68 -8.62
CA ASN A 209 -7.68 6.31 -8.21
C ASN A 209 -9.15 6.08 -7.83
N LEU A 210 -9.79 5.05 -8.37
CA LEU A 210 -11.12 4.64 -7.90
C LEU A 210 -10.96 3.94 -6.55
N GLU A 211 -11.46 4.57 -5.51
CA GLU A 211 -11.35 4.13 -4.13
C GLU A 211 -11.99 2.76 -3.92
N GLY A 212 -11.27 1.84 -3.27
CA GLY A 212 -11.75 0.49 -3.02
C GLY A 212 -12.00 -0.37 -4.27
N GLY A 213 -11.81 0.19 -5.48
CA GLY A 213 -11.94 -0.51 -6.75
C GLY A 213 -13.28 -1.22 -6.95
N VAL A 214 -13.24 -2.38 -7.63
CA VAL A 214 -14.43 -3.22 -7.91
C VAL A 214 -15.16 -3.63 -6.62
N HIS A 215 -14.43 -3.87 -5.52
CA HIS A 215 -15.06 -4.30 -4.27
C HIS A 215 -15.94 -3.22 -3.67
N LEU A 216 -15.43 -1.97 -3.54
CA LEU A 216 -16.23 -0.88 -3.00
C LEU A 216 -17.34 -0.46 -3.98
N TRP A 217 -17.11 -0.59 -5.29
CA TRP A 217 -18.16 -0.40 -6.29
C TRP A 217 -19.33 -1.35 -6.07
N SER A 218 -19.04 -2.63 -5.89
CA SER A 218 -20.05 -3.65 -5.58
C SER A 218 -20.83 -3.34 -4.30
N ASP A 219 -20.14 -2.78 -3.27
CA ASP A 219 -20.80 -2.45 -2.00
C ASP A 219 -21.69 -1.21 -2.05
N THR A 220 -21.37 -0.26 -2.95
CA THR A 220 -21.94 1.10 -2.86
C THR A 220 -22.71 1.56 -4.08
N VAL A 221 -22.49 0.94 -5.23
CA VAL A 221 -23.09 1.35 -6.52
C VAL A 221 -23.92 0.24 -7.13
N ASP A 222 -23.34 -0.94 -7.32
CA ASP A 222 -24.00 -2.04 -8.04
C ASP A 222 -23.61 -3.39 -7.43
N SER A 223 -24.49 -3.93 -6.61
CA SER A 223 -24.30 -5.23 -5.93
C SER A 223 -24.33 -6.44 -6.86
N SER A 224 -24.67 -6.28 -8.15
CA SER A 224 -24.57 -7.35 -9.16
C SER A 224 -23.13 -7.61 -9.60
N ILE A 225 -22.22 -6.65 -9.37
CA ILE A 225 -20.79 -6.79 -9.64
C ILE A 225 -20.17 -7.81 -8.68
N ILE A 226 -19.62 -8.88 -9.25
CA ILE A 226 -19.09 -10.02 -8.48
C ILE A 226 -17.77 -9.61 -7.79
N LYS A 227 -17.71 -9.82 -6.47
CA LYS A 227 -16.47 -9.77 -5.70
C LYS A 227 -15.75 -11.11 -5.77
N TYR A 228 -14.44 -11.09 -5.93
CA TYR A 228 -13.59 -12.28 -6.06
C TYR A 228 -12.27 -12.12 -5.32
#